data_0624d9fcc628c771c5744f17aea5a2bc
#
_entry.id   0624d9fcc628c771c5744f17aea5a2bc
#
_cell.length_a   1.000
_cell.length_b   1.000
_cell.length_c   1.000
_cell.angle_alpha   90.00
_cell.angle_beta   90.00
_cell.angle_gamma   90.00
#
_symmetry.space_group_name_H-M   'P 1'
#
loop_
_entity.id
_entity.type
_entity.pdbx_description
1 polymer ?
#
loop_
_entity_poly.entity_id
_entity_poly.type
_entity_poly.pdbx_seq_one_letter_code
_entity_poly.pdbx_strand_id
1 'polypeptide(L)'
;LSSYAIRALDEGKKVTLFVNFLPEYTKASLKEYLKKRQEICPYQSAAELLLGLLPDKLIKMFRKQKKDLCDTITSYELEVKDSSGFEQAQVCSGGVDTSQVNPETLESVLHKGLYFAGELLDIDGPCGGYNLQWAWSSGVVAGRSSAKENL
;
A
#
# COMPACT_ATOMS: atom_id res chain seq x y z
N LEU A 1 -1.92 0.48 -0.95
CA LEU A 1 -1.40 1.60 -0.14
C LEU A 1 -0.67 2.63 -1.01
N SER A 2 0.14 2.17 -2.01
CA SER A 2 0.92 3.05 -2.89
C SER A 2 0.04 3.97 -3.72
N SER A 3 -1.04 3.49 -4.34
CA SER A 3 -1.95 4.33 -5.14
C SER A 3 -2.56 5.48 -4.32
N TYR A 4 -3.00 5.22 -3.10
CA TYR A 4 -3.50 6.29 -2.21
C TYR A 4 -2.43 7.33 -1.87
N ALA A 5 -1.19 6.87 -1.61
CA ALA A 5 -0.09 7.76 -1.29
C ALA A 5 0.27 8.65 -2.49
N ILE A 6 0.35 8.08 -3.69
CA ILE A 6 0.69 8.82 -4.92
C ILE A 6 -0.41 9.83 -5.27
N ARG A 7 -1.68 9.43 -5.26
CA ARG A 7 -2.81 10.37 -5.50
C ARG A 7 -2.77 11.55 -4.54
N ALA A 8 -2.47 11.32 -3.27
CA ALA A 8 -2.35 12.40 -2.29
C ALA A 8 -1.15 13.32 -2.57
N LEU A 9 -0.02 12.77 -3.03
CA LEU A 9 1.13 13.56 -3.46
C LEU A 9 0.82 14.40 -4.70
N ASP A 10 0.14 13.84 -5.70
CA ASP A 10 -0.28 14.53 -6.92
C ASP A 10 -1.23 15.70 -6.62
N GLU A 11 -2.04 15.57 -5.56
CA GLU A 11 -2.87 16.65 -5.03
C GLU A 11 -2.08 17.69 -4.19
N GLY A 12 -0.76 17.57 -4.11
CA GLY A 12 0.11 18.46 -3.33
C GLY A 12 0.05 18.24 -1.81
N LYS A 13 -0.49 17.12 -1.35
CA LYS A 13 -0.58 16.77 0.08
C LYS A 13 0.71 16.15 0.58
N LYS A 14 1.07 16.45 1.82
CA LYS A 14 2.15 15.76 2.52
C LYS A 14 1.67 14.37 2.97
N VAL A 15 2.39 13.33 2.59
CA VAL A 15 2.07 11.94 2.95
C VAL A 15 3.10 11.39 3.91
N THR A 16 2.63 10.89 5.05
CA THR A 16 3.46 10.24 6.06
C THR A 16 2.92 8.84 6.33
N LEU A 17 3.79 7.85 6.29
CA LEU A 17 3.49 6.47 6.68
C LEU A 17 4.00 6.20 8.09
N PHE A 18 3.19 5.49 8.87
CA PHE A 18 3.59 4.96 10.17
C PHE A 18 3.68 3.44 10.06
N VAL A 19 4.90 2.91 10.28
CA VAL A 19 5.18 1.48 10.15
C VAL A 19 5.36 0.88 11.53
N ASN A 20 4.55 -0.13 11.86
CA ASN A 20 4.80 -0.99 13.01
C ASN A 20 5.57 -2.23 12.55
N PHE A 21 6.83 -2.37 13.00
CA PHE A 21 7.70 -3.50 12.66
C PHE A 21 7.43 -4.77 13.48
N LEU A 22 6.65 -4.64 14.56
CA LEU A 22 6.23 -5.74 15.44
C LEU A 22 4.71 -5.61 15.69
N PRO A 23 3.86 -5.92 14.69
CA PRO A 23 2.41 -5.67 14.74
C PRO A 23 1.70 -6.40 15.90
N GLU A 24 2.29 -7.48 16.42
CA GLU A 24 1.83 -8.21 17.59
C GLU A 24 2.03 -7.46 18.92
N TYR A 25 2.84 -6.39 18.91
CA TYR A 25 3.10 -5.57 20.10
C TYR A 25 2.53 -4.16 19.97
N THR A 26 1.95 -3.69 21.07
CA THR A 26 1.77 -2.27 21.33
C THR A 26 3.05 -1.69 21.94
N LYS A 27 3.22 -0.37 21.95
CA LYS A 27 4.34 0.28 22.65
C LYS A 27 4.46 -0.18 24.10
N ALA A 28 3.34 -0.26 24.82
CA ALA A 28 3.33 -0.65 26.24
C ALA A 28 3.76 -2.11 26.44
N SER A 29 3.19 -3.04 25.65
CA SER A 29 3.53 -4.46 25.75
C SER A 29 4.96 -4.76 25.30
N LEU A 30 5.47 -4.05 24.28
CA LEU A 30 6.87 -4.17 23.87
C LEU A 30 7.82 -3.70 24.98
N LYS A 31 7.51 -2.57 25.62
CA LYS A 31 8.30 -2.05 26.73
C LYS A 31 8.35 -3.02 27.93
N GLU A 32 7.20 -3.62 28.26
CA GLU A 32 7.13 -4.64 29.32
C GLU A 32 7.94 -5.89 28.95
N TYR A 33 7.82 -6.36 27.71
CA TYR A 33 8.56 -7.50 27.20
C TYR A 33 10.08 -7.27 27.26
N LEU A 34 10.55 -6.12 26.80
CA LEU A 34 11.98 -5.77 26.82
C LEU A 34 12.49 -5.62 28.24
N LYS A 35 11.67 -5.10 29.19
CA LYS A 35 12.02 -5.03 30.61
C LYS A 35 12.23 -6.42 31.20
N LYS A 36 11.33 -7.37 30.97
CA LYS A 36 11.48 -8.76 31.40
C LYS A 36 12.74 -9.42 30.80
N ARG A 37 13.01 -9.15 29.53
CA ARG A 37 14.23 -9.61 28.86
C ARG A 37 15.50 -9.05 29.48
N GLN A 38 15.49 -7.77 29.84
CA GLN A 38 16.60 -7.09 30.52
C GLN A 38 16.88 -7.70 31.92
N GLU A 39 15.84 -8.08 32.65
CA GLU A 39 15.96 -8.74 33.95
C GLU A 39 16.66 -10.12 33.83
N ILE A 40 16.37 -10.85 32.74
CA ILE A 40 16.98 -12.16 32.46
C ILE A 40 18.42 -12.00 31.91
N CYS A 41 18.66 -10.99 31.11
CA CYS A 41 19.93 -10.73 30.42
C CYS A 41 20.45 -9.31 30.73
N PRO A 42 20.86 -9.02 31.97
CA PRO A 42 21.22 -7.66 32.41
C PRO A 42 22.46 -7.09 31.73
N TYR A 43 23.30 -7.95 31.14
CA TYR A 43 24.52 -7.59 30.42
C TYR A 43 24.26 -7.14 28.95
N GLN A 44 23.06 -7.35 28.43
CA GLN A 44 22.71 -6.95 27.05
C GLN A 44 22.32 -5.48 26.98
N SER A 45 22.77 -4.81 25.92
CA SER A 45 22.29 -3.47 25.58
C SER A 45 20.83 -3.50 25.08
N ALA A 46 20.13 -2.38 25.14
CA ALA A 46 18.76 -2.27 24.64
C ALA A 46 18.58 -2.73 23.18
N ALA A 47 19.62 -2.55 22.36
CA ALA A 47 19.60 -3.03 20.97
C ALA A 47 19.75 -4.56 20.88
N GLU A 48 20.59 -5.16 21.73
CA GLU A 48 20.79 -6.62 21.76
C GLU A 48 19.55 -7.34 22.29
N LEU A 49 18.74 -6.69 23.10
CA LEU A 49 17.44 -7.22 23.51
C LEU A 49 16.43 -7.40 22.36
N LEU A 50 16.69 -6.81 21.20
CA LEU A 50 15.88 -6.97 19.98
C LEU A 50 16.31 -8.17 19.11
N LEU A 51 17.42 -8.84 19.45
CA LEU A 51 17.85 -10.04 18.74
C LEU A 51 16.78 -11.13 18.79
N GLY A 52 16.46 -11.70 17.62
CA GLY A 52 15.39 -12.67 17.47
C GLY A 52 13.98 -12.06 17.27
N LEU A 53 13.81 -10.75 17.51
CA LEU A 53 12.56 -10.03 17.18
C LEU A 53 12.66 -9.31 15.84
N LEU A 54 13.82 -8.73 15.54
CA LEU A 54 14.06 -7.94 14.35
C LEU A 54 15.34 -8.37 13.63
N PRO A 55 15.42 -8.23 12.31
CA PRO A 55 16.67 -8.43 11.55
C PRO A 55 17.76 -7.46 11.97
N ASP A 56 19.02 -7.90 11.95
CA ASP A 56 20.19 -7.12 12.37
C ASP A 56 20.31 -5.74 11.70
N LYS A 57 19.89 -5.63 10.43
CA LYS A 57 19.92 -4.36 9.70
C LYS A 57 18.98 -3.32 10.34
N LEU A 58 17.80 -3.74 10.77
CA LEU A 58 16.83 -2.88 11.45
C LEU A 58 17.32 -2.52 12.86
N ILE A 59 17.88 -3.47 13.60
CA ILE A 59 18.46 -3.22 14.93
C ILE A 59 19.55 -2.15 14.84
N LYS A 60 20.46 -2.28 13.86
CA LYS A 60 21.52 -1.29 13.61
C LYS A 60 20.97 0.10 13.24
N MET A 61 19.86 0.14 12.48
CA MET A 61 19.20 1.38 12.12
C MET A 61 18.58 2.06 13.35
N PHE A 62 17.82 1.32 14.15
CA PHE A 62 17.16 1.85 15.35
C PHE A 62 18.15 2.29 16.43
N ARG A 63 19.29 1.62 16.56
CA ARG A 63 20.36 1.99 17.50
C ARG A 63 20.90 3.40 17.28
N LYS A 64 20.83 3.92 16.05
CA LYS A 64 21.29 5.27 15.71
C LYS A 64 20.26 6.37 16.01
N GLN A 65 19.04 6.00 16.35
CA GLN A 65 17.96 6.94 16.60
C GLN A 65 17.99 7.44 18.06
N LYS A 66 17.72 8.75 18.25
CA LYS A 66 17.66 9.39 19.58
C LYS A 66 16.28 9.28 20.23
N LYS A 67 15.27 8.74 19.52
CA LYS A 67 13.90 8.56 20.02
C LYS A 67 13.78 7.31 20.89
N ASP A 68 12.70 7.22 21.68
CA ASP A 68 12.34 6.01 22.40
C ASP A 68 12.29 4.81 21.45
N LEU A 69 12.97 3.74 21.83
CA LEU A 69 13.13 2.56 20.97
C LEU A 69 11.80 1.88 20.69
N CYS A 70 10.93 1.76 21.70
CA CYS A 70 9.62 1.14 21.56
C CYS A 70 8.70 1.96 20.65
N ASP A 71 8.72 3.29 20.78
CA ASP A 71 8.00 4.20 19.87
C ASP A 71 8.48 4.02 18.44
N THR A 72 9.80 4.04 18.26
CA THR A 72 10.40 3.94 16.94
C THR A 72 10.04 2.61 16.25
N ILE A 73 9.99 1.51 16.99
CA ILE A 73 9.66 0.19 16.43
C ILE A 73 8.17 0.06 16.11
N THR A 74 7.30 0.56 16.99
CA THR A 74 5.84 0.40 16.84
C THR A 74 5.17 1.49 16.03
N SER A 75 5.86 2.60 15.74
CA SER A 75 5.34 3.74 14.99
C SER A 75 6.45 4.48 14.25
N TYR A 76 7.16 3.76 13.38
CA TYR A 76 8.24 4.36 12.58
C TYR A 76 7.67 5.26 11.52
N GLU A 77 8.06 6.52 11.56
CA GLU A 77 7.57 7.57 10.66
C GLU A 77 8.42 7.62 9.39
N LEU A 78 7.77 7.51 8.24
CA LEU A 78 8.36 7.63 6.91
C LEU A 78 7.62 8.69 6.10
N GLU A 79 8.32 9.73 5.69
CA GLU A 79 7.80 10.70 4.73
C GLU A 79 7.89 10.13 3.30
N VAL A 80 6.75 10.02 2.64
CA VAL A 80 6.70 9.63 1.23
C VAL A 80 6.95 10.87 0.39
N LYS A 81 7.98 10.82 -0.46
CA LYS A 81 8.39 11.97 -1.28
C LYS A 81 8.01 11.83 -2.73
N ASP A 82 8.03 10.60 -3.24
CA ASP A 82 7.81 10.31 -4.65
C ASP A 82 7.55 8.82 -4.87
N SER A 83 7.23 8.45 -6.12
CA SER A 83 7.11 7.07 -6.61
C SER A 83 8.38 6.62 -7.33
N SER A 84 8.52 5.32 -7.56
CA SER A 84 9.62 4.77 -8.36
C SER A 84 9.43 4.93 -9.88
N GLY A 85 8.35 5.59 -10.32
CA GLY A 85 8.03 5.82 -11.72
C GLY A 85 7.39 4.63 -12.43
N PHE A 86 6.98 4.86 -13.68
CA PHE A 86 6.24 3.91 -14.51
C PHE A 86 6.99 2.60 -14.78
N GLU A 87 8.30 2.64 -14.95
CA GLU A 87 9.10 1.44 -15.30
C GLU A 87 9.06 0.34 -14.21
N GLN A 88 8.75 0.72 -12.97
CA GLN A 88 8.68 -0.22 -11.85
C GLN A 88 7.25 -0.41 -11.32
N ALA A 89 6.27 0.25 -11.93
CA ALA A 89 4.89 0.18 -11.51
C ALA A 89 4.28 -1.18 -11.87
N GLN A 90 3.67 -1.85 -10.89
CA GLN A 90 2.81 -3.02 -11.13
C GLN A 90 1.36 -2.62 -11.37
N VAL A 91 0.96 -1.45 -10.88
CA VAL A 91 -0.35 -0.83 -11.03
C VAL A 91 -0.14 0.67 -11.19
N CYS A 92 -0.88 1.30 -12.11
CA CYS A 92 -0.83 2.74 -12.34
C CYS A 92 -2.07 3.40 -11.79
N SER A 93 -1.93 4.63 -11.29
CA SER A 93 -3.04 5.48 -10.89
C SER A 93 -3.46 6.37 -12.05
N GLY A 94 -4.75 6.61 -12.22
CA GLY A 94 -5.30 7.36 -13.35
C GLY A 94 -5.87 6.46 -14.43
N GLY A 95 -6.49 7.05 -15.45
CA GLY A 95 -7.14 6.34 -16.53
C GLY A 95 -8.36 7.10 -17.07
N VAL A 96 -9.21 6.41 -17.78
CA VAL A 96 -10.49 6.94 -18.24
C VAL A 96 -11.41 7.17 -17.05
N ASP A 97 -11.97 8.38 -16.94
CA ASP A 97 -12.92 8.76 -15.90
C ASP A 97 -14.14 7.85 -15.92
N THR A 98 -14.37 7.14 -14.83
CA THR A 98 -15.47 6.19 -14.69
C THR A 98 -16.86 6.83 -14.79
N SER A 99 -16.98 8.14 -14.51
CA SER A 99 -18.23 8.89 -14.70
C SER A 99 -18.67 8.98 -16.15
N GLN A 100 -17.74 8.79 -17.10
CA GLN A 100 -17.97 8.82 -18.54
C GLN A 100 -18.19 7.43 -19.15
N VAL A 101 -18.38 6.42 -18.31
CA VAL A 101 -18.55 5.02 -18.72
C VAL A 101 -19.81 4.45 -18.08
N ASN A 102 -20.63 3.81 -18.87
CA ASN A 102 -21.82 3.11 -18.37
C ASN A 102 -21.40 1.92 -17.50
N PRO A 103 -21.78 1.86 -16.22
CA PRO A 103 -21.32 0.81 -15.30
C PRO A 103 -21.87 -0.59 -15.63
N GLU A 104 -22.98 -0.70 -16.38
CA GLU A 104 -23.60 -1.98 -16.72
C GLU A 104 -23.01 -2.59 -18.00
N THR A 105 -22.63 -1.73 -18.97
CA THR A 105 -22.18 -2.16 -20.29
C THR A 105 -20.69 -1.93 -20.53
N LEU A 106 -20.08 -1.04 -19.75
CA LEU A 106 -18.73 -0.51 -19.93
C LEU A 106 -18.54 0.26 -21.25
N GLU A 107 -19.64 0.73 -21.83
CA GLU A 107 -19.64 1.58 -23.00
C GLU A 107 -19.38 3.04 -22.62
N SER A 108 -18.68 3.76 -23.48
CA SER A 108 -18.50 5.22 -23.35
C SER A 108 -19.85 5.95 -23.40
N VAL A 109 -20.08 6.85 -22.45
CA VAL A 109 -21.25 7.77 -22.50
C VAL A 109 -21.09 8.78 -23.62
N LEU A 110 -19.86 9.14 -24.00
CA LEU A 110 -19.54 10.15 -25.00
C LEU A 110 -19.50 9.59 -26.43
N HIS A 111 -19.08 8.34 -26.59
CA HIS A 111 -18.83 7.73 -27.88
C HIS A 111 -19.48 6.34 -27.94
N LYS A 112 -20.62 6.29 -28.62
CA LYS A 112 -21.36 5.03 -28.85
C LYS A 112 -20.50 3.99 -29.58
N GLY A 113 -20.58 2.73 -29.17
CA GLY A 113 -19.81 1.64 -29.75
C GLY A 113 -18.38 1.53 -29.24
N LEU A 114 -17.92 2.44 -28.34
CA LEU A 114 -16.61 2.38 -27.72
C LEU A 114 -16.74 1.81 -26.31
N TYR A 115 -16.04 0.72 -26.03
CA TYR A 115 -16.06 0.01 -24.74
C TYR A 115 -14.69 0.04 -24.08
N PHE A 116 -14.67 0.11 -22.75
CA PHE A 116 -13.46 0.11 -21.94
C PHE A 116 -13.41 -1.10 -21.01
N ALA A 117 -12.22 -1.60 -20.71
CA ALA A 117 -12.03 -2.71 -19.78
C ALA A 117 -10.68 -2.63 -19.06
N GLY A 118 -10.60 -3.24 -17.89
CA GLY A 118 -9.37 -3.38 -17.14
C GLY A 118 -8.83 -2.07 -16.58
N GLU A 119 -7.51 -1.99 -16.52
CA GLU A 119 -6.76 -0.88 -15.89
C GLU A 119 -6.75 0.41 -16.74
N LEU A 120 -7.33 0.37 -17.96
CA LEU A 120 -7.57 1.57 -18.75
C LEU A 120 -8.56 2.52 -18.06
N LEU A 121 -9.49 1.97 -17.29
CA LEU A 121 -10.38 2.72 -16.41
C LEU A 121 -9.64 3.15 -15.12
N ASP A 122 -9.94 4.35 -14.61
CA ASP A 122 -9.38 4.84 -13.35
C ASP A 122 -9.98 4.08 -12.14
N ILE A 123 -9.61 2.80 -12.03
CA ILE A 123 -10.04 1.89 -10.97
C ILE A 123 -8.81 1.18 -10.39
N ASP A 124 -8.54 1.42 -9.11
CA ASP A 124 -7.47 0.80 -8.35
C ASP A 124 -8.04 -0.15 -7.30
N GLY A 125 -7.82 -1.44 -7.47
CA GLY A 125 -8.11 -2.43 -6.45
C GLY A 125 -6.95 -2.55 -5.43
N PRO A 126 -7.24 -2.98 -4.19
CA PRO A 126 -6.20 -3.28 -3.22
C PRO A 126 -5.30 -4.43 -3.72
N CYS A 127 -4.06 -4.49 -3.20
CA CYS A 127 -3.16 -5.59 -3.50
C CYS A 127 -3.78 -6.94 -3.04
N GLY A 128 -3.67 -7.99 -3.87
CA GLY A 128 -4.24 -9.30 -3.57
C GLY A 128 -5.09 -9.90 -4.70
N GLY A 129 -4.83 -9.50 -5.96
CA GLY A 129 -5.49 -10.07 -7.15
C GLY A 129 -6.74 -9.31 -7.61
N TYR A 130 -7.19 -8.30 -6.88
CA TYR A 130 -8.39 -7.53 -7.23
C TYR A 130 -8.30 -6.84 -8.59
N ASN A 131 -7.14 -6.29 -8.96
CA ASN A 131 -6.94 -5.63 -10.26
C ASN A 131 -7.05 -6.64 -11.42
N LEU A 132 -6.51 -7.86 -11.27
CA LEU A 132 -6.67 -8.92 -12.25
C LEU A 132 -8.12 -9.39 -12.36
N GLN A 133 -8.79 -9.55 -11.22
CA GLN A 133 -10.22 -9.92 -11.20
C GLN A 133 -11.07 -8.85 -11.89
N TRP A 134 -10.78 -7.57 -11.64
CA TRP A 134 -11.41 -6.46 -12.34
C TRP A 134 -11.17 -6.53 -13.85
N ALA A 135 -9.92 -6.72 -14.28
CA ALA A 135 -9.57 -6.79 -15.70
C ALA A 135 -10.34 -7.89 -16.43
N TRP A 136 -10.45 -9.09 -15.84
CA TRP A 136 -11.21 -10.20 -16.43
C TRP A 136 -12.71 -9.94 -16.43
N SER A 137 -13.27 -9.49 -15.31
CA SER A 137 -14.72 -9.25 -15.19
C SER A 137 -15.18 -8.13 -16.13
N SER A 138 -14.45 -7.04 -16.16
CA SER A 138 -14.75 -5.88 -17.05
C SER A 138 -14.58 -6.28 -18.53
N GLY A 139 -13.55 -7.06 -18.86
CA GLY A 139 -13.37 -7.58 -20.22
C GLY A 139 -14.54 -8.44 -20.68
N VAL A 140 -15.08 -9.30 -19.80
CA VAL A 140 -16.27 -10.12 -20.12
C VAL A 140 -17.51 -9.24 -20.31
N VAL A 141 -17.71 -8.23 -19.45
CA VAL A 141 -18.86 -7.32 -19.55
C VAL A 141 -18.79 -6.52 -20.85
N ALA A 142 -17.67 -5.84 -21.12
CA ALA A 142 -17.46 -5.06 -22.33
C ALA A 142 -17.63 -5.90 -23.61
N GLY A 143 -17.01 -7.10 -23.63
CA GLY A 143 -17.12 -8.01 -24.79
C GLY A 143 -18.54 -8.50 -25.04
N ARG A 144 -19.30 -8.84 -23.99
CA ARG A 144 -20.72 -9.23 -24.14
C ARG A 144 -21.61 -8.10 -24.58
N SER A 145 -21.34 -6.89 -24.09
CA SER A 145 -22.12 -5.70 -24.43
C SER A 145 -21.89 -5.31 -25.88
N SER A 146 -20.64 -5.26 -26.33
CA SER A 146 -20.30 -4.94 -27.72
C SER A 146 -20.84 -5.96 -28.72
N ALA A 147 -20.91 -7.25 -28.36
CA ALA A 147 -21.48 -8.27 -29.23
C ALA A 147 -23.01 -8.15 -29.38
N LYS A 148 -23.73 -7.70 -28.37
CA LYS A 148 -25.19 -7.54 -28.42
C LYS A 148 -25.66 -6.39 -29.31
N GLU A 149 -24.86 -5.34 -29.49
CA GLU A 149 -25.19 -4.21 -30.38
C GLU A 149 -24.95 -4.53 -31.87
N ASN A 150 -24.20 -5.59 -32.16
CA ASN A 150 -23.89 -6.01 -33.52
C ASN A 150 -24.79 -7.17 -34.02
N LEU A 151 -25.81 -7.54 -33.25
CA LEU A 151 -26.85 -8.50 -33.60
C LEU A 151 -28.20 -7.82 -33.74
#